data_3449606ac38262c0176bdd44d95475c9
#
_entry.id   3449606ac38262c0176bdd44d95475c9
#
_cell.length_a   1.000
_cell.length_b   1.000
_cell.length_c   1.000
_cell.angle_alpha   90.00
_cell.angle_beta   90.00
_cell.angle_gamma   90.00
#
_symmetry.space_group_name_H-M   'P 1'
#
loop_
_entity.id
_entity.type
_entity.pdbx_description
1 polymer ?
#
loop_
_entity_poly.entity_id
_entity_poly.type
_entity_poly.pdbx_seq_one_letter_code
_entity_poly.pdbx_strand_id
1 'polypeptide(L)'
;TYLNIYSHLTKHTSIERIHPEGRRLSYDVAEKINNLNYDGVYLLKESKRYYPYESLLSHVLGYVGIDNQGLSGIELEYDKYLKGNDGGILYYSDGKGNRLNLSEIYDEPVNGNNISLTIDINIQEAVEKELDNVVTKYNPDSTLALVMDPNSGEVLAMSSRPNFDSNNYKNYNLETINRNLPIWMTYEPGSTFKIITLSSAINEGKVNLFDDHYYDGGSIQVENARIKCWKRG
;
A
#
# COMPACT_ATOMS: atom_id res chain seq x y z
N THR A 1 13.22 26.17 2.72
CA THR A 1 11.94 26.45 2.01
C THR A 1 11.94 27.82 1.35
N TYR A 2 12.18 28.94 2.08
CA TYR A 2 12.22 30.28 1.47
C TYR A 2 13.27 30.40 0.35
N LEU A 3 14.51 29.96 0.59
CA LEU A 3 15.58 30.02 -0.40
C LEU A 3 15.29 29.18 -1.63
N ASN A 4 14.62 28.05 -1.49
CA ASN A 4 14.22 27.20 -2.62
C ASN A 4 13.18 27.90 -3.48
N ILE A 5 12.12 28.44 -2.88
CA ILE A 5 11.10 29.19 -3.61
C ILE A 5 11.74 30.40 -4.32
N TYR A 6 12.59 31.14 -3.62
CA TYR A 6 13.31 32.29 -4.20
C TYR A 6 14.17 31.87 -5.40
N SER A 7 14.85 30.74 -5.34
CA SER A 7 15.64 30.22 -6.44
C SER A 7 14.80 29.87 -7.68
N HIS A 8 13.59 29.37 -7.49
CA HIS A 8 12.65 29.15 -8.61
C HIS A 8 12.16 30.45 -9.22
N LEU A 9 11.79 31.43 -8.39
CA LEU A 9 11.25 32.72 -8.85
C LEU A 9 12.29 33.59 -9.56
N THR A 10 13.58 33.37 -9.33
CA THR A 10 14.67 34.14 -9.93
C THR A 10 15.28 33.49 -11.17
N LYS A 11 14.78 32.35 -11.61
CA LYS A 11 15.25 31.70 -12.84
C LYS A 11 14.83 32.48 -14.09
N HIS A 12 15.75 32.61 -15.05
CA HIS A 12 15.48 33.20 -16.35
C HIS A 12 14.86 32.18 -17.32
N THR A 13 13.65 31.74 -17.04
CA THR A 13 12.87 30.79 -17.85
C THR A 13 11.49 31.39 -18.16
N SER A 14 10.90 31.01 -19.28
CA SER A 14 9.57 31.48 -19.67
C SER A 14 8.48 30.89 -18.75
N ILE A 15 8.67 29.69 -18.26
CA ILE A 15 7.78 29.00 -17.32
C ILE A 15 8.65 28.23 -16.33
N GLU A 16 8.40 28.41 -15.05
CA GLU A 16 9.04 27.64 -13.98
C GLU A 16 7.99 27.06 -13.04
N ARG A 17 8.10 25.77 -12.77
CA ARG A 17 7.24 25.08 -11.80
C ARG A 17 7.95 25.04 -10.44
N ILE A 18 7.33 25.62 -9.43
CA ILE A 18 7.85 25.58 -8.05
C ILE A 18 7.66 24.15 -7.51
N HIS A 19 8.72 23.38 -7.44
CA HIS A 19 8.73 21.98 -7.00
C HIS A 19 9.89 21.73 -6.01
N PRO A 20 9.66 21.01 -4.91
CA PRO A 20 8.39 20.39 -4.45
C PRO A 20 7.47 21.36 -3.68
N GLU A 21 7.94 22.53 -3.28
CA GLU A 21 7.28 23.41 -2.30
C GLU A 21 5.93 23.97 -2.79
N GLY A 22 5.77 24.13 -4.10
CA GLY A 22 4.55 24.62 -4.74
C GLY A 22 3.54 23.52 -5.10
N ARG A 23 3.83 22.25 -4.76
CA ARG A 23 2.95 21.13 -5.08
C ARG A 23 2.02 20.79 -3.92
N ARG A 24 0.80 20.35 -4.25
CA ARG A 24 -0.19 19.84 -3.28
C ARG A 24 -0.51 20.85 -2.17
N LEU A 25 -0.57 22.13 -2.51
CA LEU A 25 -0.95 23.18 -1.57
C LEU A 25 -2.36 22.92 -1.01
N SER A 26 -2.57 23.23 0.28
CA SER A 26 -3.91 23.22 0.82
C SER A 26 -4.77 24.32 0.18
N TYR A 27 -6.09 24.14 0.20
CA TYR A 27 -7.02 25.12 -0.36
C TYR A 27 -6.79 26.52 0.22
N ASP A 28 -6.63 26.64 1.55
CA ASP A 28 -6.42 27.91 2.24
C ASP A 28 -5.13 28.62 1.80
N VAL A 29 -4.06 27.85 1.56
CA VAL A 29 -2.78 28.41 1.08
C VAL A 29 -2.91 28.85 -0.38
N ALA A 30 -3.55 28.04 -1.21
CA ALA A 30 -3.80 28.35 -2.61
C ALA A 30 -4.67 29.60 -2.75
N GLU A 31 -5.73 29.73 -1.95
CA GLU A 31 -6.59 30.92 -1.93
C GLU A 31 -5.83 32.18 -1.51
N LYS A 32 -5.00 32.10 -0.46
CA LYS A 32 -4.15 33.22 -0.04
C LYS A 32 -3.19 33.67 -1.16
N ILE A 33 -2.57 32.72 -1.87
CA ILE A 33 -1.67 33.03 -2.99
C ILE A 33 -2.46 33.69 -4.12
N ASN A 34 -3.62 33.13 -4.47
CA ASN A 34 -4.47 33.67 -5.53
C ASN A 34 -4.94 35.09 -5.23
N ASN A 35 -5.28 35.39 -3.98
CA ASN A 35 -5.72 36.72 -3.53
C ASN A 35 -4.62 37.79 -3.57
N LEU A 36 -3.34 37.39 -3.62
CA LEU A 36 -2.23 38.34 -3.81
C LEU A 36 -2.19 38.90 -5.24
N ASN A 37 -2.85 38.23 -6.18
CA ASN A 37 -3.03 38.66 -7.57
C ASN A 37 -1.72 39.13 -8.25
N TYR A 38 -0.63 38.37 -8.05
CA TYR A 38 0.65 38.67 -8.68
C TYR A 38 0.67 38.26 -10.15
N ASP A 39 1.08 39.18 -11.01
CA ASP A 39 1.29 38.90 -12.43
C ASP A 39 2.34 37.79 -12.60
N GLY A 40 2.03 36.82 -13.47
CA GLY A 40 2.94 35.69 -13.76
C GLY A 40 2.89 34.54 -12.76
N VAL A 41 2.07 34.62 -11.71
CA VAL A 41 1.85 33.50 -10.78
C VAL A 41 0.53 32.79 -11.08
N TYR A 42 0.60 31.51 -11.42
CA TYR A 42 -0.57 30.72 -11.79
C TYR A 42 -0.66 29.46 -10.92
N LEU A 43 -1.87 29.15 -10.49
CA LEU A 43 -2.18 27.91 -9.76
C LEU A 43 -2.88 26.93 -10.69
N LEU A 44 -2.41 25.70 -10.70
CA LEU A 44 -3.04 24.59 -11.42
C LEU A 44 -3.67 23.62 -10.44
N LYS A 45 -4.86 23.12 -10.79
CA LYS A 45 -5.47 22.03 -10.03
C LYS A 45 -4.67 20.73 -10.26
N GLU A 46 -4.37 20.03 -9.19
CA GLU A 46 -3.80 18.70 -9.27
C GLU A 46 -4.56 17.74 -8.35
N SER A 47 -4.56 16.47 -8.69
CA SER A 47 -5.14 15.43 -7.86
C SER A 47 -4.20 15.06 -6.70
N LYS A 48 -4.78 14.67 -5.59
CA LYS A 48 -4.04 14.17 -4.43
C LYS A 48 -4.74 12.93 -3.90
N ARG A 49 -4.01 11.82 -3.74
CA ARG A 49 -4.52 10.65 -3.05
C ARG A 49 -4.66 10.95 -1.57
N TYR A 50 -5.77 10.53 -0.99
CA TYR A 50 -6.07 10.67 0.42
C TYR A 50 -6.52 9.34 1.01
N TYR A 51 -5.96 8.97 2.15
CA TYR A 51 -6.27 7.74 2.88
C TYR A 51 -7.04 8.11 4.15
N PRO A 52 -8.38 7.99 4.16
CA PRO A 52 -9.23 8.50 5.25
C PRO A 52 -9.01 7.79 6.58
N TYR A 53 -8.52 6.55 6.54
CA TYR A 53 -8.25 5.74 7.73
C TYR A 53 -6.76 5.69 8.10
N GLU A 54 -5.96 6.62 7.56
CA GLU A 54 -4.54 6.81 7.89
C GLU A 54 -3.70 5.54 7.81
N SER A 55 -3.48 4.86 8.94
CA SER A 55 -2.65 3.65 9.03
C SER A 55 -3.39 2.34 8.81
N LEU A 56 -4.74 2.36 8.79
CA LEU A 56 -5.53 1.16 8.59
C LEU A 56 -5.21 0.55 7.22
N LEU A 57 -4.88 -0.74 7.20
CA LEU A 57 -4.57 -1.50 5.98
C LEU A 57 -3.38 -0.93 5.18
N SER A 58 -2.49 -0.15 5.81
CA SER A 58 -1.45 0.62 5.13
C SER A 58 -0.53 -0.21 4.23
N HIS A 59 -0.08 -1.40 4.68
CA HIS A 59 0.78 -2.26 3.88
C HIS A 59 0.08 -2.91 2.68
N VAL A 60 -1.24 -3.10 2.76
CA VAL A 60 -2.03 -3.66 1.65
C VAL A 60 -2.34 -2.57 0.64
N LEU A 61 -2.88 -1.44 1.09
CA LEU A 61 -3.17 -0.31 0.20
C LEU A 61 -1.89 0.27 -0.40
N GLY A 62 -0.86 0.43 0.41
CA GLY A 62 0.37 1.09 0.02
C GLY A 62 0.24 2.61 0.03
N TYR A 63 0.99 3.27 -0.85
CA TYR A 63 1.03 4.72 -0.95
C TYR A 63 1.45 5.18 -2.34
N VAL A 64 1.19 6.45 -2.65
CA VAL A 64 1.53 7.07 -3.94
C VAL A 64 2.58 8.17 -3.80
N GLY A 65 3.36 8.35 -4.83
CA GLY A 65 4.31 9.45 -4.96
C GLY A 65 3.64 10.79 -5.26
N ILE A 66 4.46 11.83 -5.44
CA ILE A 66 3.98 13.21 -5.64
C ILE A 66 3.19 13.38 -6.94
N ASP A 67 3.46 12.57 -7.95
CA ASP A 67 2.75 12.56 -9.24
C ASP A 67 1.63 11.48 -9.28
N ASN A 68 1.16 11.05 -8.10
CA ASN A 68 0.16 10.02 -7.88
C ASN A 68 0.50 8.64 -8.48
N GLN A 69 1.76 8.41 -8.82
CA GLN A 69 2.24 7.07 -9.20
C GLN A 69 2.23 6.15 -7.96
N GLY A 70 1.75 4.94 -8.11
CA GLY A 70 1.81 3.91 -7.06
C GLY A 70 3.24 3.54 -6.73
N LEU A 71 3.58 3.48 -5.43
CA LEU A 71 4.93 3.15 -4.95
C LEU A 71 4.98 1.87 -4.14
N SER A 72 3.86 1.41 -3.61
CA SER A 72 3.76 0.19 -2.81
C SER A 72 2.33 -0.35 -2.82
N GLY A 73 2.16 -1.63 -2.45
CA GLY A 73 0.86 -2.27 -2.24
C GLY A 73 -0.05 -2.27 -3.48
N ILE A 74 -1.35 -2.19 -3.22
CA ILE A 74 -2.40 -2.12 -4.26
C ILE A 74 -2.22 -0.90 -5.16
N GLU A 75 -1.78 0.23 -4.62
CA GLU A 75 -1.52 1.43 -5.42
C GLU A 75 -0.44 1.18 -6.49
N LEU A 76 0.59 0.41 -6.19
CA LEU A 76 1.64 0.05 -7.16
C LEU A 76 1.15 -1.02 -8.14
N GLU A 77 0.59 -2.11 -7.64
CA GLU A 77 0.19 -3.26 -8.45
C GLU A 77 -0.88 -2.88 -9.48
N TYR A 78 -1.80 -2.01 -9.09
CA TYR A 78 -2.91 -1.56 -9.92
C TYR A 78 -2.78 -0.11 -10.41
N ASP A 79 -1.58 0.48 -10.38
CA ASP A 79 -1.32 1.86 -10.82
C ASP A 79 -1.91 2.15 -12.19
N LYS A 80 -1.71 1.22 -13.14
CA LYS A 80 -2.24 1.32 -14.51
C LYS A 80 -3.76 1.52 -14.56
N TYR A 81 -4.50 0.95 -13.60
CA TYR A 81 -5.96 1.03 -13.56
C TYR A 81 -6.43 2.22 -12.72
N LEU A 82 -5.69 2.57 -11.67
CA LEU A 82 -6.07 3.61 -10.71
C LEU A 82 -5.73 5.01 -11.18
N LYS A 83 -4.67 5.18 -11.96
CA LYS A 83 -4.13 6.48 -12.31
C LYS A 83 -4.99 7.26 -13.31
N GLY A 84 -5.67 6.60 -14.25
CA GLY A 84 -6.31 7.25 -15.37
C GLY A 84 -5.33 7.84 -16.39
N ASN A 85 -5.82 8.68 -17.27
CA ASN A 85 -5.03 9.39 -18.26
C ASN A 85 -5.25 10.89 -18.13
N ASP A 86 -4.16 11.66 -18.07
CA ASP A 86 -4.25 13.12 -18.08
C ASP A 86 -4.74 13.59 -19.44
N GLY A 87 -5.64 14.57 -19.45
CA GLY A 87 -6.03 15.26 -20.65
C GLY A 87 -4.95 16.23 -21.12
N GLY A 88 -5.12 16.74 -22.33
CA GLY A 88 -4.18 17.67 -22.93
C GLY A 88 -4.84 18.71 -23.83
N ILE A 89 -4.19 19.85 -24.01
CA ILE A 89 -4.56 20.84 -25.00
C ILE A 89 -3.35 21.10 -25.89
N LEU A 90 -3.48 20.79 -27.18
CA LEU A 90 -2.50 21.14 -28.19
C LEU A 90 -2.95 22.43 -28.89
N TYR A 91 -2.13 23.44 -28.82
CA TYR A 91 -2.39 24.73 -29.49
C TYR A 91 -1.16 25.20 -30.25
N TYR A 92 -1.37 26.03 -31.27
CA TYR A 92 -0.31 26.69 -32.02
C TYR A 92 0.15 27.95 -31.30
N SER A 93 1.46 28.17 -31.23
CA SER A 93 2.06 29.41 -30.70
C SER A 93 2.97 30.07 -31.72
N ASP A 94 3.13 31.39 -31.59
CA ASP A 94 4.14 32.14 -32.33
C ASP A 94 5.55 31.86 -31.78
N GLY A 95 6.59 32.40 -32.45
CA GLY A 95 7.99 32.24 -32.02
C GLY A 95 8.31 32.86 -30.65
N LYS A 96 7.39 33.62 -30.06
CA LYS A 96 7.49 34.21 -28.72
C LYS A 96 6.69 33.45 -27.65
N GLY A 97 5.98 32.37 -28.06
CA GLY A 97 5.17 31.55 -27.15
C GLY A 97 3.73 32.07 -26.97
N ASN A 98 3.30 33.09 -27.68
CA ASN A 98 1.91 33.57 -27.59
C ASN A 98 0.99 32.62 -28.37
N ARG A 99 -0.14 32.25 -27.75
CA ARG A 99 -1.17 31.38 -28.35
C ARG A 99 -1.78 32.02 -29.57
N LEU A 100 -1.80 31.30 -30.67
CA LEU A 100 -2.46 31.72 -31.91
C LEU A 100 -3.92 31.31 -31.90
N ASN A 101 -4.79 32.14 -32.48
CA ASN A 101 -6.24 31.85 -32.65
C ASN A 101 -6.47 30.85 -33.80
N LEU A 102 -5.86 29.67 -33.68
CA LEU A 102 -6.03 28.53 -34.59
C LEU A 102 -6.79 27.40 -33.86
N SER A 103 -7.21 26.41 -34.63
CA SER A 103 -7.90 25.24 -34.08
C SER A 103 -7.05 24.58 -33.00
N GLU A 104 -7.65 24.30 -31.85
CA GLU A 104 -7.05 23.59 -30.74
C GLU A 104 -7.53 22.14 -30.76
N ILE A 105 -6.63 21.22 -30.41
CA ILE A 105 -6.97 19.84 -30.19
C ILE A 105 -7.07 19.65 -28.67
N TYR A 106 -8.25 19.30 -28.22
CA TYR A 106 -8.53 18.99 -26.82
C TYR A 106 -8.64 17.49 -26.65
N ASP A 107 -7.81 16.92 -25.79
CA ASP A 107 -7.86 15.53 -25.35
C ASP A 107 -8.46 15.51 -23.95
N GLU A 108 -9.60 14.82 -23.79
CA GLU A 108 -10.31 14.79 -22.51
C GLU A 108 -9.59 13.89 -21.52
N PRO A 109 -9.47 14.29 -20.23
CA PRO A 109 -8.91 13.43 -19.20
C PRO A 109 -9.83 12.24 -18.94
N VAL A 110 -9.23 11.05 -18.75
CA VAL A 110 -9.95 9.84 -18.40
C VAL A 110 -9.65 9.48 -16.95
N ASN A 111 -10.69 9.43 -16.12
CA ASN A 111 -10.56 9.04 -14.73
C ASN A 111 -10.08 7.59 -14.59
N GLY A 112 -9.28 7.33 -13.56
CA GLY A 112 -8.92 5.96 -13.19
C GLY A 112 -10.12 5.15 -12.69
N ASN A 113 -9.94 3.84 -12.65
CA ASN A 113 -10.95 2.90 -12.19
C ASN A 113 -10.99 2.82 -10.65
N ASN A 114 -12.08 2.27 -10.13
CA ASN A 114 -12.20 1.89 -8.73
C ASN A 114 -11.80 0.42 -8.56
N ILE A 115 -11.22 0.10 -7.40
CA ILE A 115 -10.92 -1.27 -6.99
C ILE A 115 -11.71 -1.57 -5.73
N SER A 116 -12.42 -2.70 -5.73
CA SER A 116 -13.09 -3.27 -4.56
C SER A 116 -12.26 -4.43 -4.03
N LEU A 117 -11.97 -4.42 -2.74
CA LEU A 117 -11.23 -5.48 -2.05
C LEU A 117 -12.20 -6.39 -1.31
N THR A 118 -11.75 -7.61 -1.00
CA THR A 118 -12.48 -8.56 -0.15
C THR A 118 -12.38 -8.25 1.34
N ILE A 119 -11.59 -7.24 1.69
CA ILE A 119 -11.38 -6.82 3.09
C ILE A 119 -12.69 -6.35 3.71
N ASP A 120 -13.05 -6.94 4.85
CA ASP A 120 -14.13 -6.45 5.71
C ASP A 120 -13.55 -5.43 6.70
N ILE A 121 -14.07 -4.20 6.66
CA ILE A 121 -13.54 -3.10 7.46
C ILE A 121 -13.68 -3.37 8.97
N ASN A 122 -14.76 -4.02 9.42
CA ASN A 122 -14.97 -4.29 10.84
C ASN A 122 -14.01 -5.36 11.35
N ILE A 123 -13.74 -6.40 10.54
CA ILE A 123 -12.75 -7.44 10.86
C ILE A 123 -11.35 -6.83 10.85
N GLN A 124 -11.03 -6.00 9.86
CA GLN A 124 -9.74 -5.32 9.78
C GLN A 124 -9.47 -4.43 11.00
N GLU A 125 -10.45 -3.59 11.41
CA GLU A 125 -10.32 -2.74 12.60
C GLU A 125 -10.14 -3.56 13.88
N ALA A 126 -10.88 -4.66 14.04
CA ALA A 126 -10.74 -5.56 15.17
C ALA A 126 -9.34 -6.19 15.23
N VAL A 127 -8.83 -6.67 14.09
CA VAL A 127 -7.49 -7.24 13.97
C VAL A 127 -6.42 -6.21 14.32
N GLU A 128 -6.50 -5.00 13.78
CA GLU A 128 -5.51 -3.96 14.05
C GLU A 128 -5.48 -3.56 15.51
N LYS A 129 -6.65 -3.42 16.13
CA LYS A 129 -6.76 -3.14 17.56
C LYS A 129 -6.12 -4.23 18.42
N GLU A 130 -6.32 -5.51 18.06
CA GLU A 130 -5.70 -6.60 18.81
C GLU A 130 -4.19 -6.68 18.59
N LEU A 131 -3.69 -6.35 17.41
CA LEU A 131 -2.26 -6.23 17.18
C LEU A 131 -1.63 -5.11 18.02
N ASP A 132 -2.31 -3.96 18.17
CA ASP A 132 -1.86 -2.85 19.03
C ASP A 132 -1.84 -3.27 20.52
N ASN A 133 -2.83 -4.04 20.97
CA ASN A 133 -2.86 -4.62 22.31
C ASN A 133 -1.67 -5.58 22.52
N VAL A 134 -1.35 -6.41 21.53
CA VAL A 134 -0.21 -7.34 21.59
C VAL A 134 1.11 -6.57 21.67
N VAL A 135 1.29 -5.54 20.84
CA VAL A 135 2.49 -4.67 20.88
C VAL A 135 2.64 -4.02 22.24
N THR A 136 1.56 -3.43 22.76
CA THR A 136 1.58 -2.76 24.07
C THR A 136 1.90 -3.72 25.21
N LYS A 137 1.37 -4.95 25.17
CA LYS A 137 1.50 -5.92 26.27
C LYS A 137 2.82 -6.67 26.25
N TYR A 138 3.32 -7.00 25.08
CA TYR A 138 4.45 -7.95 24.93
C TYR A 138 5.69 -7.31 24.31
N ASN A 139 5.58 -6.11 23.73
CA ASN A 139 6.65 -5.39 23.04
C ASN A 139 7.48 -6.27 22.08
N PRO A 140 6.84 -7.00 21.15
CA PRO A 140 7.55 -7.83 20.18
C PRO A 140 8.22 -6.97 19.10
N ASP A 141 9.23 -7.53 18.43
CA ASP A 141 9.88 -6.87 17.28
C ASP A 141 8.89 -6.66 16.12
N SER A 142 7.98 -7.61 15.91
CA SER A 142 6.92 -7.51 14.91
C SER A 142 5.72 -8.39 15.29
N THR A 143 4.55 -8.02 14.78
CA THR A 143 3.33 -8.84 14.83
C THR A 143 2.64 -8.82 13.49
N LEU A 144 1.94 -9.89 13.16
CA LEU A 144 1.14 -9.98 11.94
C LEU A 144 -0.12 -10.81 12.17
N ALA A 145 -1.14 -10.52 11.39
CA ALA A 145 -2.35 -11.32 11.35
C ALA A 145 -2.94 -11.34 9.93
N LEU A 146 -3.51 -12.48 9.58
CA LEU A 146 -4.23 -12.72 8.34
C LEU A 146 -5.54 -13.43 8.68
N VAL A 147 -6.65 -12.91 8.21
CA VAL A 147 -7.97 -13.53 8.34
C VAL A 147 -8.50 -13.87 6.96
N MET A 148 -8.91 -15.11 6.78
CA MET A 148 -9.37 -15.63 5.50
C MET A 148 -10.67 -16.42 5.69
N ASP A 149 -11.61 -16.29 4.75
CA ASP A 149 -12.75 -17.19 4.67
C ASP A 149 -12.28 -18.55 4.12
N PRO A 150 -12.43 -19.65 4.89
CA PRO A 150 -11.95 -20.96 4.47
C PRO A 150 -12.74 -21.56 3.30
N ASN A 151 -13.95 -21.06 3.01
CA ASN A 151 -14.79 -21.58 1.94
C ASN A 151 -14.50 -20.91 0.60
N SER A 152 -14.31 -19.59 0.60
CA SER A 152 -14.05 -18.81 -0.63
C SER A 152 -12.57 -18.57 -0.89
N GLY A 153 -11.73 -18.57 0.16
CA GLY A 153 -10.33 -18.16 0.10
C GLY A 153 -10.14 -16.63 0.12
N GLU A 154 -11.21 -15.87 0.30
CA GLU A 154 -11.13 -14.42 0.38
C GLU A 154 -10.40 -13.96 1.62
N VAL A 155 -9.47 -13.02 1.44
CA VAL A 155 -8.78 -12.36 2.55
C VAL A 155 -9.68 -11.26 3.10
N LEU A 156 -10.13 -11.43 4.34
CA LEU A 156 -11.03 -10.52 5.03
C LEU A 156 -10.29 -9.47 5.86
N ALA A 157 -9.10 -9.78 6.35
CA ALA A 157 -8.20 -8.84 7.01
C ALA A 157 -6.74 -9.24 6.84
N MET A 158 -5.87 -8.26 6.73
CA MET A 158 -4.41 -8.46 6.70
C MET A 158 -3.73 -7.25 7.32
N SER A 159 -2.95 -7.46 8.36
CA SER A 159 -2.23 -6.38 9.03
C SER A 159 -0.94 -6.87 9.67
N SER A 160 -0.02 -5.93 9.91
CA SER A 160 1.22 -6.16 10.65
C SER A 160 1.63 -4.93 11.45
N ARG A 161 2.55 -5.14 12.42
CA ARG A 161 3.23 -4.08 13.13
C ARG A 161 4.76 -4.27 13.01
N PRO A 162 5.52 -3.17 12.90
CA PRO A 162 5.06 -1.79 12.84
C PRO A 162 4.29 -1.47 11.55
N ASN A 163 3.32 -0.54 11.62
CA ASN A 163 2.58 0.00 10.48
C ASN A 163 2.97 1.46 10.21
N PHE A 164 2.34 2.11 9.25
CA PHE A 164 2.61 3.50 8.90
C PHE A 164 1.33 4.22 8.43
N ASP A 165 1.32 5.54 8.48
CA ASP A 165 0.28 6.36 7.85
C ASP A 165 0.61 6.59 6.38
N SER A 166 -0.22 6.07 5.48
CA SER A 166 -0.05 6.20 4.03
C SER A 166 -0.08 7.64 3.53
N ASN A 167 -0.74 8.56 4.25
CA ASN A 167 -0.71 9.99 3.93
C ASN A 167 0.66 10.61 4.22
N ASN A 168 1.39 10.07 5.21
CA ASN A 168 2.64 10.62 5.75
C ASN A 168 3.80 9.61 5.68
N TYR A 169 3.80 8.71 4.69
CA TYR A 169 4.76 7.62 4.55
C TYR A 169 6.24 8.05 4.64
N LYS A 170 6.56 9.27 4.25
CA LYS A 170 7.93 9.82 4.31
C LYS A 170 8.50 9.96 5.73
N ASN A 171 7.65 9.92 6.74
CA ASN A 171 8.06 9.98 8.14
C ASN A 171 8.52 8.62 8.69
N TYR A 172 8.41 7.57 7.91
CA TYR A 172 8.72 6.19 8.30
C TYR A 172 9.94 5.67 7.55
N ASN A 173 10.62 4.67 8.10
CA ASN A 173 11.75 4.05 7.44
C ASN A 173 11.29 3.14 6.28
N LEU A 174 12.18 2.92 5.29
CA LEU A 174 11.89 2.13 4.10
C LEU A 174 11.55 0.66 4.43
N GLU A 175 12.13 0.13 5.48
CA GLU A 175 11.86 -1.25 5.91
C GLU A 175 10.42 -1.41 6.37
N THR A 176 9.92 -0.48 7.19
CA THR A 176 8.54 -0.48 7.65
C THR A 176 7.54 -0.32 6.50
N ILE A 177 7.75 0.64 5.60
CA ILE A 177 6.75 0.95 4.57
C ILE A 177 6.71 -0.03 3.39
N ASN A 178 7.79 -0.80 3.16
CA ASN A 178 7.90 -1.69 1.99
C ASN A 178 7.74 -3.19 2.32
N ARG A 179 7.57 -3.56 3.59
CA ARG A 179 7.45 -4.96 4.00
C ARG A 179 6.05 -5.27 4.52
N ASN A 180 5.22 -5.85 3.68
CA ASN A 180 3.96 -6.46 4.12
C ASN A 180 4.29 -7.84 4.73
N LEU A 181 4.47 -7.90 6.06
CA LEU A 181 4.96 -9.09 6.75
C LEU A 181 4.13 -10.36 6.50
N PRO A 182 2.80 -10.33 6.45
CA PRO A 182 1.98 -11.51 6.14
C PRO A 182 2.35 -12.23 4.84
N ILE A 183 2.92 -11.51 3.85
CA ILE A 183 3.31 -12.11 2.56
C ILE A 183 4.82 -12.10 2.33
N TRP A 184 5.58 -11.31 3.08
CA TRP A 184 7.03 -11.16 2.90
C TRP A 184 7.84 -12.02 3.88
N MET A 185 7.35 -12.19 5.12
CA MET A 185 8.11 -12.81 6.21
C MET A 185 8.12 -14.31 6.08
N THR A 186 9.31 -14.89 6.16
CA THR A 186 9.50 -16.34 6.31
C THR A 186 9.74 -16.67 7.79
N TYR A 187 9.22 -17.83 8.24
CA TYR A 187 9.40 -18.30 9.62
C TYR A 187 9.41 -19.82 9.67
N GLU A 188 9.93 -20.37 10.76
CA GLU A 188 9.87 -21.81 11.02
C GLU A 188 8.49 -22.17 11.61
N PRO A 189 7.60 -22.79 10.83
CA PRO A 189 6.20 -22.96 11.23
C PRO A 189 6.01 -23.97 12.39
N GLY A 190 6.95 -24.87 12.58
CA GLY A 190 6.83 -25.92 13.58
C GLY A 190 5.53 -26.74 13.40
N SER A 191 4.80 -27.01 14.54
CA SER A 191 3.56 -27.81 14.51
C SER A 191 2.42 -27.20 13.71
N THR A 192 2.47 -25.91 13.39
CA THR A 192 1.41 -25.29 12.54
C THR A 192 1.44 -25.85 11.11
N PHE A 193 2.59 -26.31 10.64
CA PHE A 193 2.71 -26.98 9.34
C PHE A 193 1.95 -28.32 9.24
N LYS A 194 1.59 -28.93 10.38
CA LYS A 194 0.80 -30.17 10.39
C LYS A 194 -0.58 -30.01 9.76
N ILE A 195 -1.15 -28.83 9.80
CA ILE A 195 -2.42 -28.50 9.12
C ILE A 195 -2.27 -28.74 7.62
N ILE A 196 -1.18 -28.24 7.01
CA ILE A 196 -0.90 -28.42 5.59
C ILE A 196 -0.64 -29.90 5.27
N THR A 197 0.17 -30.58 6.08
CA THR A 197 0.49 -32.00 5.89
C THR A 197 -0.78 -32.86 5.93
N LEU A 198 -1.64 -32.66 6.93
CA LEU A 198 -2.86 -33.44 7.09
C LEU A 198 -3.87 -33.16 6.00
N SER A 199 -4.12 -31.89 5.67
CA SER A 199 -5.06 -31.52 4.60
C SER A 199 -4.61 -32.05 3.25
N SER A 200 -3.31 -32.02 2.95
CA SER A 200 -2.76 -32.62 1.72
C SER A 200 -2.96 -34.12 1.70
N ALA A 201 -2.71 -34.82 2.80
CA ALA A 201 -2.90 -36.28 2.88
C ALA A 201 -4.37 -36.69 2.71
N ILE A 202 -5.30 -35.90 3.26
CA ILE A 202 -6.75 -36.12 3.08
C ILE A 202 -7.12 -35.86 1.61
N ASN A 203 -6.66 -34.78 1.02
CA ASN A 203 -6.95 -34.45 -0.39
C ASN A 203 -6.44 -35.53 -1.36
N GLU A 204 -5.30 -36.12 -1.08
CA GLU A 204 -4.72 -37.23 -1.86
C GLU A 204 -5.35 -38.61 -1.53
N GLY A 205 -6.35 -38.66 -0.67
CA GLY A 205 -7.02 -39.88 -0.26
C GLY A 205 -6.09 -40.87 0.47
N LYS A 206 -5.02 -40.41 1.11
CA LYS A 206 -4.04 -41.23 1.83
C LYS A 206 -4.40 -41.45 3.30
N VAL A 207 -5.32 -40.62 3.82
CA VAL A 207 -5.76 -40.65 5.21
C VAL A 207 -7.26 -40.46 5.26
N ASN A 208 -7.93 -41.31 6.05
CA ASN A 208 -9.32 -41.13 6.44
C ASN A 208 -9.36 -40.52 7.84
N LEU A 209 -9.91 -39.31 7.95
CA LEU A 209 -9.90 -38.50 9.18
C LEU A 209 -10.59 -39.20 10.36
N PHE A 210 -11.58 -40.06 10.10
CA PHE A 210 -12.43 -40.67 11.12
C PHE A 210 -12.09 -42.15 11.43
N ASP A 211 -11.50 -42.85 10.46
CA ASP A 211 -11.31 -44.30 10.55
C ASP A 211 -9.84 -44.69 10.76
N ASP A 212 -8.89 -43.86 10.38
CA ASP A 212 -7.48 -44.15 10.51
C ASP A 212 -6.97 -43.89 11.95
N HIS A 213 -6.25 -44.86 12.48
CA HIS A 213 -5.61 -44.73 13.77
C HIS A 213 -4.09 -44.93 13.65
N TYR A 214 -3.34 -44.06 14.31
CA TYR A 214 -1.88 -44.12 14.33
C TYR A 214 -1.39 -44.29 15.78
N TYR A 215 -0.52 -45.26 15.98
CA TYR A 215 0.15 -45.47 17.27
C TYR A 215 1.47 -44.70 17.31
N ASP A 216 1.60 -43.73 18.21
CA ASP A 216 2.85 -43.00 18.45
C ASP A 216 3.75 -43.81 19.43
N GLY A 217 4.74 -44.50 18.91
CA GLY A 217 5.75 -45.24 19.70
C GLY A 217 6.79 -44.35 20.39
N GLY A 218 6.62 -43.04 20.43
CA GLY A 218 7.51 -42.07 21.05
C GLY A 218 8.79 -41.76 20.26
N SER A 219 9.10 -42.51 19.22
CA SER A 219 10.19 -42.16 18.27
C SER A 219 10.09 -42.97 16.99
N ILE A 220 10.56 -42.39 15.89
CA ILE A 220 10.67 -43.02 14.57
C ILE A 220 12.07 -42.80 14.00
N GLN A 221 12.59 -43.80 13.32
CA GLN A 221 13.84 -43.70 12.56
C GLN A 221 13.50 -43.30 11.12
N VAL A 222 14.03 -42.18 10.67
CA VAL A 222 13.91 -41.71 9.29
C VAL A 222 15.31 -41.56 8.74
N GLU A 223 15.70 -42.44 7.82
CA GLU A 223 17.07 -42.50 7.28
C GLU A 223 18.11 -42.58 8.43
N ASN A 224 19.00 -41.58 8.49
CA ASN A 224 20.05 -41.50 9.51
C ASN A 224 19.67 -40.70 10.75
N ALA A 225 18.44 -40.18 10.83
CA ALA A 225 17.94 -39.34 11.93
C ALA A 225 16.86 -40.07 12.75
N ARG A 226 17.01 -40.04 14.07
CA ARG A 226 15.97 -40.51 14.99
C ARG A 226 15.15 -39.34 15.49
N ILE A 227 13.91 -39.25 15.03
CA ILE A 227 12.93 -38.24 15.45
C ILE A 227 12.21 -38.74 16.67
N LYS A 228 12.21 -37.96 17.76
CA LYS A 228 11.55 -38.30 19.03
C LYS A 228 10.35 -37.42 19.27
N CYS A 229 9.28 -38.01 19.81
CA CYS A 229 8.19 -37.26 20.36
C CYS A 229 8.63 -36.55 21.67
N TRP A 230 8.21 -35.31 21.89
CA TRP A 230 8.51 -34.55 23.10
C TRP A 230 7.73 -35.07 24.32
N LYS A 231 6.58 -35.71 24.11
CA LYS A 231 5.78 -36.36 25.12
C LYS A 231 5.88 -37.87 24.90
N ARG A 232 6.25 -38.59 25.92
CA ARG A 232 6.13 -40.07 25.93
C ARG A 232 4.64 -40.37 26.08
N GLY A 233 4.10 -41.15 25.14
CA GLY A 233 2.68 -41.52 25.02
C GLY A 233 2.16 -42.33 26.18
#